data_ad32ad7b5d58877f101c4f731cc1afff
#
_entry.id   ad32ad7b5d58877f101c4f731cc1afff
#
_cell.length_a   1.000
_cell.length_b   1.000
_cell.length_c   1.000
_cell.angle_alpha   90.00
_cell.angle_beta   90.00
_cell.angle_gamma   90.00
#
_symmetry.space_group_name_H-M   'P 1'
#
loop_
_entity.id
_entity.type
_entity.pdbx_description
1 polymer ?
#
loop_
_entity_poly.entity_id
_entity_poly.type
_entity_poly.pdbx_seq_one_letter_code
_entity_poly.pdbx_strand_id
1 'polypeptide(L)'
;MRVKFMPMEVTNIVSVVDLRNKIYEEHGQIDILINNAGMYFYPALEATEHFVQVQRTLDINYWGLKNVINAFLPMMSDAARIVNMNSNYGHVSHIPGREIKQKLGKATNRIIHIL
;
A
#
# COMPACT_ATOMS: atom_id res chain seq x y z
N MET A 1 20.27 11.55 -14.36
CA MET A 1 19.23 10.77 -13.64
C MET A 1 18.82 9.60 -14.52
N ARG A 2 18.85 8.37 -14.03
CA ARG A 2 18.40 7.19 -14.78
C ARG A 2 17.05 6.75 -14.22
N VAL A 3 16.06 6.58 -15.09
CA VAL A 3 14.75 6.01 -14.74
C VAL A 3 14.68 4.64 -15.40
N LYS A 4 14.26 3.63 -14.62
CA LYS A 4 14.05 2.27 -15.11
C LYS A 4 12.61 1.85 -14.84
N PHE A 5 11.92 1.36 -15.84
CA PHE A 5 10.59 0.77 -15.69
C PHE A 5 10.71 -0.73 -15.40
N MET A 6 10.04 -1.18 -14.36
CA MET A 6 9.95 -2.59 -13.99
C MET A 6 8.51 -2.91 -13.58
N PRO A 7 7.85 -3.91 -14.18
CA PRO A 7 6.48 -4.26 -13.83
C PRO A 7 6.41 -4.96 -12.47
N MET A 8 5.35 -4.68 -11.72
CA MET A 8 5.04 -5.36 -10.45
C MET A 8 3.53 -5.38 -10.23
N GLU A 9 3.01 -6.54 -9.81
CA GLU A 9 1.64 -6.70 -9.34
C GLU A 9 1.63 -6.79 -7.81
N VAL A 10 1.13 -5.75 -7.14
CA VAL A 10 1.20 -5.63 -5.66
C VAL A 10 0.39 -6.69 -4.93
N THR A 11 -0.67 -7.23 -5.55
CA THR A 11 -1.50 -8.30 -4.99
C THR A 11 -0.86 -9.68 -5.14
N ASN A 12 0.17 -9.81 -5.97
CA ASN A 12 0.91 -11.06 -6.19
C ASN A 12 2.26 -11.01 -5.47
N ILE A 13 2.36 -11.72 -4.36
CA ILE A 13 3.59 -11.73 -3.54
C ILE A 13 4.82 -12.23 -4.31
N VAL A 14 4.67 -13.14 -5.27
CA VAL A 14 5.78 -13.61 -6.11
C VAL A 14 6.30 -12.48 -6.98
N SER A 15 5.41 -11.72 -7.63
CA SER A 15 5.77 -10.55 -8.43
C SER A 15 6.51 -9.49 -7.61
N VAL A 16 6.07 -9.26 -6.38
CA VAL A 16 6.70 -8.31 -5.44
C VAL A 16 8.10 -8.78 -5.05
N VAL A 17 8.25 -10.05 -4.68
CA VAL A 17 9.54 -10.64 -4.29
C VAL A 17 10.52 -10.68 -5.46
N ASP A 18 10.07 -11.04 -6.65
CA ASP A 18 10.92 -11.07 -7.85
C ASP A 18 11.47 -9.67 -8.18
N LEU A 19 10.63 -8.65 -8.12
CA LEU A 19 11.10 -7.28 -8.31
C LEU A 19 12.08 -6.86 -7.22
N ARG A 20 11.78 -7.16 -5.96
CA ARG A 20 12.68 -6.86 -4.85
C ARG A 20 14.05 -7.50 -5.05
N ASN A 21 14.10 -8.78 -5.46
CA ASN A 21 15.35 -9.48 -5.73
C ASN A 21 16.16 -8.81 -6.83
N LYS A 22 15.54 -8.46 -7.96
CA LYS A 22 16.20 -7.75 -9.06
C LYS A 22 16.78 -6.41 -8.63
N ILE A 23 16.05 -5.64 -7.83
CA ILE A 23 16.54 -4.35 -7.32
C ILE A 23 17.71 -4.59 -6.35
N TYR A 24 17.61 -5.61 -5.50
CA TYR A 24 18.69 -5.94 -4.57
C TYR A 24 19.99 -6.35 -5.28
N GLU A 25 19.88 -7.17 -6.32
CA GLU A 25 21.03 -7.59 -7.15
C GLU A 25 21.71 -6.42 -7.85
N GLU A 26 20.93 -5.43 -8.31
CA GLU A 26 21.48 -4.28 -9.05
C GLU A 26 22.00 -3.16 -8.14
N HIS A 27 21.40 -2.97 -6.95
CA HIS A 27 21.58 -1.76 -6.13
C HIS A 27 21.88 -2.07 -4.66
N GLY A 28 21.62 -3.27 -4.17
CA GLY A 28 21.80 -3.68 -2.78
C GLY A 28 20.72 -3.13 -1.85
N GLN A 29 20.65 -1.82 -1.70
CA GLN A 29 19.71 -1.14 -0.79
C GLN A 29 18.87 -0.09 -1.50
N ILE A 30 17.76 0.29 -0.90
CA ILE A 30 16.94 1.43 -1.31
C ILE A 30 16.83 2.45 -0.17
N ASP A 31 16.75 3.73 -0.54
CA ASP A 31 16.65 4.84 0.41
C ASP A 31 15.22 5.35 0.55
N ILE A 32 14.42 5.24 -0.50
CA ILE A 32 13.04 5.73 -0.52
C ILE A 32 12.14 4.69 -1.19
N LEU A 33 11.10 4.28 -0.48
CA LEU A 33 10.01 3.47 -0.99
C LEU A 33 8.72 4.31 -1.05
N ILE A 34 8.21 4.54 -2.26
CA ILE A 34 6.96 5.28 -2.46
C ILE A 34 5.86 4.31 -2.88
N ASN A 35 4.92 4.03 -2.00
CA ASN A 35 3.76 3.21 -2.27
C ASN A 35 2.63 4.10 -2.80
N ASN A 36 2.48 4.13 -4.12
CA ASN A 36 1.47 4.92 -4.81
C ASN A 36 0.42 4.06 -5.53
N ALA A 37 0.66 2.75 -5.67
CA ALA A 37 -0.31 1.83 -6.26
C ALA A 37 -1.60 1.82 -5.43
N GLY A 38 -2.71 2.06 -6.09
CA GLY A 38 -4.03 2.10 -5.46
C GLY A 38 -5.14 2.13 -6.49
N MET A 39 -6.34 1.78 -6.07
CA MET A 39 -7.53 1.85 -6.90
C MET A 39 -8.71 2.43 -6.14
N TYR A 40 -9.66 2.96 -6.90
CA TYR A 40 -10.94 3.46 -6.41
C TYR A 40 -12.01 3.16 -7.46
N PHE A 41 -13.14 2.63 -7.02
CA PHE A 41 -14.32 2.45 -7.87
C PHE A 41 -15.21 3.71 -7.81
N TYR A 42 -15.64 4.17 -8.98
CA TYR A 42 -16.66 5.21 -9.07
C TYR A 42 -18.06 4.57 -9.10
N PRO A 43 -18.84 4.65 -8.02
CA PRO A 43 -20.10 3.90 -7.89
C PRO A 43 -21.10 4.16 -9.04
N ALA A 44 -21.05 5.36 -9.63
CA ALA A 44 -21.94 5.74 -10.72
C ALA A 44 -21.55 5.19 -12.11
N LEU A 45 -20.33 4.65 -12.25
CA LEU A 45 -19.78 4.23 -13.54
C LEU A 45 -19.52 2.72 -13.61
N GLU A 46 -19.59 2.02 -12.50
CA GLU A 46 -19.18 0.62 -12.41
C GLU A 46 -20.40 -0.30 -12.20
N ALA A 47 -20.62 -1.21 -13.12
CA ALA A 47 -21.62 -2.28 -13.00
C ALA A 47 -21.18 -3.44 -12.08
N THR A 48 -19.98 -3.33 -11.50
CA THR A 48 -19.39 -4.37 -10.64
C THR A 48 -20.13 -4.43 -9.30
N GLU A 49 -20.42 -5.66 -8.84
CA GLU A 49 -21.07 -5.86 -7.54
C GLU A 49 -20.28 -5.20 -6.40
N HIS A 50 -21.01 -4.61 -5.46
CA HIS A 50 -20.41 -3.85 -4.35
C HIS A 50 -19.39 -4.67 -3.53
N PHE A 51 -19.68 -5.95 -3.28
CA PHE A 51 -18.76 -6.84 -2.56
C PHE A 51 -17.42 -7.00 -3.30
N VAL A 52 -17.45 -7.17 -4.62
CA VAL A 52 -16.24 -7.29 -5.45
C VAL A 52 -15.45 -5.99 -5.44
N GLN A 53 -16.11 -4.83 -5.46
CA GLN A 53 -15.43 -3.53 -5.35
C GLN A 53 -14.69 -3.39 -4.02
N VAL A 54 -15.34 -3.75 -2.90
CA VAL A 54 -14.72 -3.73 -1.57
C VAL A 54 -13.52 -4.66 -1.51
N GLN A 55 -13.69 -5.90 -1.97
CA GLN A 55 -12.62 -6.91 -1.96
C GLN A 55 -11.40 -6.42 -2.75
N ARG A 56 -11.58 -5.98 -4.00
CA ARG A 56 -10.48 -5.51 -4.85
C ARG A 56 -9.79 -4.27 -4.26
N THR A 57 -10.57 -3.35 -3.69
CA THR A 57 -10.02 -2.16 -3.02
C THR A 57 -9.13 -2.56 -1.86
N LEU A 58 -9.56 -3.49 -1.01
CA LEU A 58 -8.75 -3.99 0.11
C LEU A 58 -7.52 -4.77 -0.36
N ASP A 59 -7.67 -5.59 -1.40
CA ASP A 59 -6.57 -6.40 -1.93
C ASP A 59 -5.42 -5.52 -2.43
N ILE A 60 -5.72 -4.41 -3.10
CA ILE A 60 -4.70 -3.50 -3.62
C ILE A 60 -4.26 -2.48 -2.58
N ASN A 61 -5.21 -1.72 -1.98
CA ASN A 61 -4.87 -0.55 -1.17
C ASN A 61 -4.39 -0.92 0.24
N TYR A 62 -4.69 -2.12 0.72
CA TYR A 62 -4.26 -2.58 2.03
C TYR A 62 -3.29 -3.78 1.95
N TRP A 63 -3.73 -4.90 1.39
CA TRP A 63 -2.89 -6.11 1.35
C TRP A 63 -1.71 -5.96 0.39
N GLY A 64 -1.91 -5.35 -0.78
CA GLY A 64 -0.86 -5.05 -1.73
C GLY A 64 0.21 -4.12 -1.16
N LEU A 65 -0.22 -3.03 -0.52
CA LEU A 65 0.67 -2.12 0.21
C LEU A 65 1.51 -2.88 1.26
N LYS A 66 0.87 -3.74 2.04
CA LYS A 66 1.51 -4.54 3.08
C LYS A 66 2.51 -5.55 2.52
N ASN A 67 2.18 -6.19 1.40
CA ASN A 67 3.09 -7.10 0.69
C ASN A 67 4.38 -6.37 0.28
N VAL A 68 4.25 -5.19 -0.31
CA VAL A 68 5.40 -4.39 -0.75
C VAL A 68 6.25 -3.95 0.43
N ILE A 69 5.66 -3.38 1.47
CA ILE A 69 6.41 -2.96 2.68
C ILE A 69 7.17 -4.13 3.27
N ASN A 70 6.51 -5.27 3.51
CA ASN A 70 7.13 -6.44 4.13
C ASN A 70 8.30 -7.01 3.29
N ALA A 71 8.15 -7.00 1.97
CA ALA A 71 9.20 -7.50 1.08
C ALA A 71 10.40 -6.56 0.99
N PHE A 72 10.19 -5.25 0.95
CA PHE A 72 11.25 -4.28 0.72
C PHE A 72 11.92 -3.79 2.02
N LEU A 73 11.24 -3.85 3.16
CA LEU A 73 11.77 -3.37 4.45
C LEU A 73 13.16 -3.94 4.79
N PRO A 74 13.45 -5.25 4.57
CA PRO A 74 14.77 -5.82 4.91
C PRO A 74 15.94 -5.29 4.07
N MET A 75 15.66 -4.65 2.92
CA MET A 75 16.69 -4.08 2.05
C MET A 75 16.76 -2.55 2.09
N MET A 76 16.04 -1.94 2.98
CA MET A 76 16.09 -0.49 3.16
C MET A 76 17.35 -0.07 3.93
N SER A 77 17.95 1.06 3.56
CA SER A 77 19.08 1.64 4.28
C SER A 77 18.66 2.19 5.65
N ASP A 78 19.61 2.41 6.56
CA ASP A 78 19.32 2.88 7.93
C ASP A 78 18.60 4.23 7.98
N ALA A 79 18.81 5.09 6.98
CA ALA A 79 18.16 6.39 6.86
C ALA A 79 16.98 6.40 5.87
N ALA A 80 16.50 5.23 5.47
CA ALA A 80 15.45 5.11 4.46
C ALA A 80 14.10 5.66 4.92
N ARG A 81 13.24 5.97 3.94
CA ARG A 81 11.90 6.50 4.16
C ARG A 81 10.87 5.70 3.38
N ILE A 82 9.73 5.45 4.02
CA ILE A 82 8.55 4.88 3.36
C ILE A 82 7.49 5.97 3.25
N VAL A 83 7.01 6.20 2.04
CA VAL A 83 5.93 7.14 1.75
C VAL A 83 4.73 6.35 1.25
N ASN A 84 3.63 6.40 1.99
CA ASN A 84 2.37 5.79 1.59
C ASN A 84 1.41 6.89 1.11
N MET A 85 1.02 6.83 -0.16
CA MET A 85 0.06 7.78 -0.72
C MET A 85 -1.34 7.48 -0.19
N ASN A 86 -1.96 8.49 0.39
CA ASN A 86 -3.29 8.43 1.00
C ASN A 86 -4.28 9.37 0.30
N SER A 87 -5.56 9.21 0.63
CA SER A 87 -6.63 10.08 0.16
C SER A 87 -7.49 10.58 1.33
N ASN A 88 -8.04 11.79 1.18
CA ASN A 88 -9.05 12.33 2.10
C ASN A 88 -10.30 11.43 2.20
N TYR A 89 -10.60 10.64 1.16
CA TYR A 89 -11.70 9.67 1.21
C TYR A 89 -11.50 8.57 2.25
N GLY A 90 -10.25 8.26 2.61
CA GLY A 90 -9.91 7.31 3.67
C GLY A 90 -9.94 7.89 5.09
N HIS A 91 -10.30 9.17 5.26
CA HIS A 91 -10.33 9.78 6.58
C HIS A 91 -11.43 9.20 7.47
N VAL A 92 -11.09 8.88 8.71
CA VAL A 92 -12.00 8.23 9.69
C VAL A 92 -13.29 9.00 9.90
N SER A 93 -13.30 10.33 9.72
CA SER A 93 -14.53 11.14 9.84
C SER A 93 -15.60 10.75 8.83
N HIS A 94 -15.23 10.22 7.67
CA HIS A 94 -16.17 9.83 6.60
C HIS A 94 -16.82 8.47 6.83
N ILE A 95 -16.33 7.68 7.77
CA ILE A 95 -16.88 6.34 8.05
C ILE A 95 -18.17 6.51 8.87
N PRO A 96 -19.31 5.94 8.44
CA PRO A 96 -20.53 5.96 9.22
C PRO A 96 -20.41 5.07 10.47
N GLY A 97 -21.04 5.48 11.56
CA GLY A 97 -21.09 4.70 12.80
C GLY A 97 -20.00 5.03 13.81
N ARG A 98 -20.45 5.36 15.04
CA ARG A 98 -19.57 5.79 16.15
C ARG A 98 -18.64 4.66 16.62
N GLU A 99 -19.15 3.44 16.70
CA GLU A 99 -18.41 2.28 17.19
C GLU A 99 -17.23 1.91 16.27
N ILE A 100 -17.47 1.92 14.94
CA ILE A 100 -16.45 1.62 13.93
C ILE A 100 -15.37 2.71 13.98
N LYS A 101 -15.74 3.99 14.07
CA LYS A 101 -14.78 5.10 14.21
C LYS A 101 -13.88 4.93 15.44
N GLN A 102 -14.44 4.52 16.57
CA GLN A 102 -13.67 4.31 17.79
C GLN A 102 -12.70 3.12 17.67
N LYS A 103 -13.13 2.02 17.04
CA LYS A 103 -12.26 0.86 16.81
C LYS A 103 -11.09 1.19 15.90
N LEU A 104 -11.37 1.90 14.78
CA LEU A 104 -10.35 2.32 13.82
C LEU A 104 -9.40 3.36 14.42
N GLY A 105 -9.90 4.35 15.16
CA GLY A 105 -9.06 5.34 15.83
C GLY A 105 -8.10 4.72 16.84
N LYS A 106 -8.50 3.68 17.56
CA LYS A 106 -7.61 2.92 18.44
C LYS A 106 -6.56 2.09 17.68
N ALA A 107 -6.92 1.57 16.51
CA ALA A 107 -5.99 0.82 15.66
C ALA A 107 -4.93 1.75 15.04
N THR A 108 -5.33 2.95 14.59
CA THR A 108 -4.44 3.92 13.94
C THR A 108 -3.33 4.37 14.88
N ASN A 109 -3.59 4.55 16.16
CA ASN A 109 -2.57 4.91 17.16
C ASN A 109 -1.48 3.84 17.36
N ARG A 110 -1.67 2.61 16.85
CA ARG A 110 -0.65 1.55 16.88
C ARG A 110 0.17 1.44 15.59
N ILE A 111 -0.27 2.09 14.51
CA ILE A 111 0.37 2.00 13.18
C ILE A 111 1.25 3.22 12.87
N ILE A 112 1.10 4.34 13.59
CA ILE A 112 1.82 5.60 13.32
C ILE A 112 3.21 5.66 13.99
N HIS A 113 3.72 4.58 14.54
CA HIS A 113 5.08 4.55 15.09
C HIS A 113 6.06 3.77 14.18
N ILE A 114 6.04 4.06 12.88
CA ILE A 114 7.14 3.69 11.98
C ILE A 114 7.50 4.96 11.19
N LEU A 115 8.24 5.80 11.81
CA LEU A 115 9.14 6.78 11.19
C LEU A 115 10.55 6.38 11.55
#